data_60491f89993d5fa9b95fa917d2d60e79
#
_entry.id   60491f89993d5fa9b95fa917d2d60e79
#
_cell.length_a   1.000
_cell.length_b   1.000
_cell.length_c   1.000
_cell.angle_alpha   90.00
_cell.angle_beta   90.00
_cell.angle_gamma   90.00
#
_symmetry.space_group_name_H-M   'P 1'
#
loop_
_entity.id
_entity.type
_entity.pdbx_description
1 polymer ?
#
loop_
_entity_poly.entity_id
_entity_poly.type
_entity_poly.pdbx_seq_one_letter_code
_entity_poly.pdbx_strand_id
1 'polypeptide(L)'
;PENPIKKPIPLIILQHGSTRDAGNISNGIVQTDVQMKKLSEAALNNGFAVAIIDAFYKKNIKSNQKTKFPQAQVYAKQVASYFSKNPKLDSNNFFYTGFSYGGHAALRLMKDLEFGDKRKWAGIVSLEPPCNIFHEPRNFITPILVLKGGESHYEPKPCKTMIDLYASAGADASLKIFPKSNHFFSHNGKIVKGVAFNGCGDNPVIIGINNSLKFLDGSQANRKIVRKKCFTKTAGSGKSREDLKLAINASIEFFKSK
;
A
#
# COMPACT_ATOMS: atom_id res chain seq x y z
N PRO A 1 -34.09 20.92 20.12
CA PRO A 1 -34.07 19.73 19.34
C PRO A 1 -32.62 19.27 19.23
N GLU A 2 -32.27 18.18 19.93
CA GLU A 2 -30.96 17.54 19.84
C GLU A 2 -30.79 17.08 18.40
N ASN A 3 -29.72 17.57 17.73
CA ASN A 3 -29.35 17.05 16.44
C ASN A 3 -29.12 15.54 16.60
N PRO A 4 -29.73 14.70 15.75
CA PRO A 4 -29.51 13.26 15.85
C PRO A 4 -28.01 13.00 15.79
N ILE A 5 -27.48 12.25 16.75
CA ILE A 5 -26.06 11.85 16.79
C ILE A 5 -25.79 11.14 15.46
N LYS A 6 -25.11 11.84 14.56
CA LYS A 6 -24.71 11.23 13.29
C LYS A 6 -23.80 10.05 13.62
N LYS A 7 -24.13 8.88 13.08
CA LYS A 7 -23.30 7.67 13.23
C LYS A 7 -21.84 7.99 12.91
N PRO A 8 -20.87 7.58 13.74
CA PRO A 8 -19.46 7.81 13.46
C PRO A 8 -19.06 7.28 12.08
N ILE A 9 -18.17 8.00 11.40
CA ILE A 9 -17.80 7.78 10.00
C ILE A 9 -16.52 6.94 9.93
N PRO A 10 -16.46 5.87 9.11
CA PRO A 10 -15.22 5.13 8.88
C PRO A 10 -14.16 6.00 8.19
N LEU A 11 -12.88 5.76 8.49
CA LEU A 11 -11.76 6.55 7.97
C LEU A 11 -10.88 5.71 7.05
N ILE A 12 -10.57 6.24 5.86
CA ILE A 12 -9.50 5.71 5.00
C ILE A 12 -8.28 6.63 5.08
N ILE A 13 -7.13 6.05 5.44
CA ILE A 13 -5.85 6.74 5.46
C ILE A 13 -5.10 6.39 4.18
N LEU A 14 -4.77 7.41 3.38
CA LEU A 14 -4.14 7.29 2.06
C LEU A 14 -2.67 7.73 2.11
N GLN A 15 -1.80 6.97 1.45
CA GLN A 15 -0.37 7.25 1.38
C GLN A 15 0.13 7.28 -0.07
N HIS A 16 0.80 8.37 -0.45
CA HIS A 16 1.35 8.59 -1.79
C HIS A 16 2.47 7.61 -2.18
N GLY A 17 2.75 7.55 -3.49
CA GLY A 17 3.93 6.89 -4.04
C GLY A 17 5.22 7.68 -3.88
N SER A 18 6.34 7.13 -4.37
CA SER A 18 7.67 7.75 -4.21
C SER A 18 7.87 9.05 -5.00
N THR A 19 7.13 9.25 -6.07
CA THR A 19 7.18 10.48 -6.87
C THR A 19 6.50 11.63 -6.18
N ARG A 20 5.60 11.34 -5.25
CA ARG A 20 4.86 12.32 -4.48
C ARG A 20 4.05 13.30 -5.34
N ASP A 21 3.82 13.06 -6.61
CA ASP A 21 3.35 14.00 -7.67
C ASP A 21 2.39 15.11 -7.21
N ALA A 22 2.52 15.50 -5.97
CA ALA A 22 1.49 16.14 -5.29
C ALA A 22 1.71 16.67 -3.91
N GLY A 23 2.80 16.75 -3.39
CA GLY A 23 2.98 17.32 -2.06
C GLY A 23 3.04 18.84 -2.06
N ASN A 24 2.50 19.50 -3.03
CA ASN A 24 2.34 20.95 -3.02
C ASN A 24 1.02 21.30 -2.36
N ILE A 25 1.07 21.89 -1.19
CA ILE A 25 -0.06 22.61 -0.62
C ILE A 25 -0.16 23.91 -1.40
N SER A 26 -1.10 23.99 -2.32
CA SER A 26 -1.48 25.24 -2.99
C SER A 26 -2.80 25.71 -2.40
N ASN A 27 -2.82 26.91 -1.87
CA ASN A 27 -4.00 27.53 -1.26
C ASN A 27 -4.69 26.66 -0.17
N GLY A 28 -3.92 25.97 0.66
CA GLY A 28 -4.46 25.10 1.72
C GLY A 28 -5.01 23.75 1.22
N ILE A 29 -4.97 23.48 -0.08
CA ILE A 29 -5.43 22.23 -0.66
C ILE A 29 -4.21 21.35 -0.94
N VAL A 30 -4.21 20.15 -0.38
CA VAL A 30 -3.20 19.14 -0.69
C VAL A 30 -3.44 18.65 -2.12
N GLN A 31 -2.55 19.01 -3.04
CA GLN A 31 -2.55 18.39 -4.37
C GLN A 31 -1.90 17.02 -4.26
N THR A 32 -2.66 15.97 -4.51
CA THR A 32 -2.17 14.59 -4.47
C THR A 32 -2.04 14.03 -5.88
N ASP A 33 -1.34 12.90 -6.03
CA ASP A 33 -1.28 12.22 -7.30
C ASP A 33 -2.69 11.80 -7.79
N VAL A 34 -2.82 11.54 -9.09
CA VAL A 34 -4.12 11.25 -9.71
C VAL A 34 -4.83 10.06 -9.05
N GLN A 35 -4.08 9.06 -8.58
CA GLN A 35 -4.66 7.88 -7.93
C GLN A 35 -5.23 8.25 -6.56
N MET A 36 -4.45 8.95 -5.74
CA MET A 36 -4.90 9.39 -4.40
C MET A 36 -6.08 10.36 -4.52
N LYS A 37 -6.05 11.28 -5.48
CA LYS A 37 -7.17 12.21 -5.74
C LYS A 37 -8.45 11.45 -6.07
N LYS A 38 -8.41 10.58 -7.07
CA LYS A 38 -9.59 9.81 -7.50
C LYS A 38 -10.09 8.84 -6.44
N LEU A 39 -9.18 8.22 -5.69
CA LEU A 39 -9.56 7.34 -4.60
C LEU A 39 -10.18 8.12 -3.43
N SER A 40 -9.67 9.33 -3.13
CA SER A 40 -10.28 10.22 -2.13
C SER A 40 -11.68 10.63 -2.52
N GLU A 41 -11.89 11.06 -3.77
CA GLU A 41 -13.21 11.42 -4.30
C GLU A 41 -14.18 10.24 -4.20
N ALA A 42 -13.75 9.04 -4.61
CA ALA A 42 -14.56 7.83 -4.51
C ALA A 42 -14.89 7.46 -3.05
N ALA A 43 -13.93 7.57 -2.14
CA ALA A 43 -14.11 7.30 -0.73
C ALA A 43 -15.15 8.25 -0.08
N LEU A 44 -14.99 9.55 -0.31
CA LEU A 44 -15.93 10.56 0.18
C LEU A 44 -17.35 10.32 -0.35
N ASN A 45 -17.50 10.01 -1.64
CA ASN A 45 -18.79 9.71 -2.28
C ASN A 45 -19.42 8.41 -1.76
N ASN A 46 -18.66 7.56 -1.07
CA ASN A 46 -19.13 6.33 -0.46
C ASN A 46 -19.23 6.40 1.08
N GLY A 47 -19.22 7.60 1.65
CA GLY A 47 -19.46 7.81 3.08
C GLY A 47 -18.25 7.59 3.99
N PHE A 48 -17.05 7.51 3.46
CA PHE A 48 -15.81 7.46 4.24
C PHE A 48 -15.26 8.86 4.50
N ALA A 49 -14.68 9.08 5.66
CA ALA A 49 -13.74 10.16 5.88
C ALA A 49 -12.38 9.79 5.25
N VAL A 50 -11.59 10.80 4.90
CA VAL A 50 -10.29 10.60 4.25
C VAL A 50 -9.21 11.40 4.94
N ALA A 51 -8.08 10.76 5.22
CA ALA A 51 -6.85 11.42 5.65
C ALA A 51 -5.71 11.08 4.67
N ILE A 52 -5.07 12.09 4.11
CA ILE A 52 -3.96 11.91 3.15
C ILE A 52 -2.64 12.23 3.86
N ILE A 53 -1.70 11.28 3.83
CA ILE A 53 -0.37 11.45 4.42
C ILE A 53 0.60 11.96 3.36
N ASP A 54 1.23 13.11 3.60
CA ASP A 54 2.46 13.52 2.91
C ASP A 54 3.68 13.12 3.76
N ALA A 55 4.23 11.95 3.52
CA ALA A 55 5.39 11.44 4.25
C ALA A 55 6.68 12.25 3.97
N PHE A 56 6.67 13.08 2.93
CA PHE A 56 7.82 13.91 2.56
C PHE A 56 7.64 15.38 2.93
N TYR A 57 6.60 15.72 3.68
CA TYR A 57 6.34 17.08 4.11
C TYR A 57 7.58 17.73 4.73
N LYS A 58 7.90 18.94 4.29
CA LYS A 58 9.13 19.67 4.66
C LYS A 58 10.45 18.92 4.44
N LYS A 59 10.45 17.83 3.65
CA LYS A 59 11.66 17.08 3.31
C LYS A 59 11.93 17.20 1.82
N ASN A 60 13.12 17.67 1.46
CA ASN A 60 13.55 17.70 0.06
C ASN A 60 14.05 16.32 -0.36
N ILE A 61 13.11 15.36 -0.53
CA ILE A 61 13.40 13.99 -0.93
C ILE A 61 12.98 13.78 -2.37
N LYS A 62 13.93 13.40 -3.23
CA LYS A 62 13.65 13.00 -4.61
C LYS A 62 13.32 11.50 -4.71
N SER A 63 12.51 11.12 -5.70
CA SER A 63 12.05 9.73 -5.90
C SER A 63 13.16 8.69 -6.06
N ASN A 64 14.36 9.11 -6.49
CA ASN A 64 15.53 8.24 -6.61
C ASN A 64 16.33 8.09 -5.30
N GLN A 65 16.03 8.88 -4.27
CA GLN A 65 16.73 8.85 -2.97
C GLN A 65 16.05 7.88 -1.99
N LYS A 66 15.81 6.64 -2.43
CA LYS A 66 15.04 5.62 -1.68
C LYS A 66 15.59 5.35 -0.26
N THR A 67 16.89 5.54 -0.03
CA THR A 67 17.50 5.37 1.30
C THR A 67 17.12 6.46 2.30
N LYS A 68 16.62 7.60 1.82
CA LYS A 68 16.16 8.73 2.64
C LYS A 68 14.65 8.68 2.94
N PHE A 69 13.95 7.69 2.37
CA PHE A 69 12.50 7.59 2.56
C PHE A 69 12.18 7.29 4.03
N PRO A 70 11.26 8.05 4.62
CA PRO A 70 10.77 7.76 5.95
C PRO A 70 10.04 6.41 6.00
N GLN A 71 9.84 5.91 7.20
CA GLN A 71 9.04 4.72 7.42
C GLN A 71 7.55 5.09 7.39
N ALA A 72 6.93 5.04 6.21
CA ALA A 72 5.56 5.50 5.99
C ALA A 72 4.53 4.79 6.89
N GLN A 73 4.75 3.52 7.21
CA GLN A 73 3.89 2.77 8.14
C GLN A 73 3.84 3.38 9.55
N VAL A 74 4.93 4.04 9.99
CA VAL A 74 4.95 4.75 11.29
C VAL A 74 4.00 5.95 11.25
N TYR A 75 4.03 6.72 10.17
CA TYR A 75 3.10 7.86 10.01
C TYR A 75 1.66 7.40 9.90
N ALA A 76 1.39 6.29 9.19
CA ALA A 76 0.05 5.72 9.13
C ALA A 76 -0.50 5.43 10.53
N LYS A 77 0.29 4.79 11.38
CA LYS A 77 -0.07 4.48 12.77
C LYS A 77 -0.27 5.75 13.61
N GLN A 78 0.61 6.75 13.47
CA GLN A 78 0.47 8.02 14.18
C GLN A 78 -0.80 8.76 13.78
N VAL A 79 -1.11 8.83 12.49
CA VAL A 79 -2.32 9.45 11.98
C VAL A 79 -3.57 8.70 12.46
N ALA A 80 -3.57 7.37 12.40
CA ALA A 80 -4.66 6.56 12.93
C ALA A 80 -4.85 6.78 14.45
N SER A 81 -3.77 6.79 15.22
CA SER A 81 -3.81 7.06 16.66
C SER A 81 -4.34 8.45 17.00
N TYR A 82 -3.99 9.44 16.19
CA TYR A 82 -4.51 10.80 16.35
C TYR A 82 -6.02 10.85 16.10
N PHE A 83 -6.47 10.32 14.97
CA PHE A 83 -7.87 10.36 14.60
C PHE A 83 -8.76 9.41 15.41
N SER A 84 -8.20 8.36 16.02
CA SER A 84 -8.99 7.45 16.86
C SER A 84 -9.60 8.11 18.10
N LYS A 85 -9.12 9.30 18.46
CA LYS A 85 -9.65 10.13 19.55
C LYS A 85 -10.81 11.04 19.12
N ASN A 86 -11.11 11.11 17.83
CA ASN A 86 -12.19 11.95 17.32
C ASN A 86 -13.54 11.21 17.39
N PRO A 87 -14.50 11.66 18.19
CA PRO A 87 -15.78 10.97 18.38
C PRO A 87 -16.67 10.95 17.12
N LYS A 88 -16.35 11.75 16.11
CA LYS A 88 -17.06 11.74 14.82
C LYS A 88 -16.59 10.61 13.89
N LEU A 89 -15.51 9.94 14.23
CA LEU A 89 -14.92 8.85 13.43
C LEU A 89 -15.11 7.51 14.14
N ASP A 90 -15.47 6.49 13.36
CA ASP A 90 -15.55 5.12 13.84
C ASP A 90 -14.16 4.48 13.87
N SER A 91 -13.50 4.56 15.00
CA SER A 91 -12.14 4.08 15.17
C SER A 91 -11.97 2.55 15.08
N ASN A 92 -13.05 1.79 15.02
CA ASN A 92 -13.03 0.36 14.72
C ASN A 92 -13.04 0.09 13.22
N ASN A 93 -13.40 1.08 12.42
CA ASN A 93 -13.48 1.04 10.95
C ASN A 93 -12.47 2.00 10.32
N PHE A 94 -11.20 1.86 10.72
CA PHE A 94 -10.08 2.54 10.08
C PHE A 94 -9.39 1.63 9.07
N PHE A 95 -9.20 2.15 7.87
CA PHE A 95 -8.60 1.48 6.73
C PHE A 95 -7.31 2.17 6.32
N TYR A 96 -6.39 1.42 5.75
CA TYR A 96 -5.19 1.98 5.15
C TYR A 96 -5.09 1.60 3.67
N THR A 97 -4.65 2.54 2.86
CA THR A 97 -4.28 2.27 1.48
C THR A 97 -3.10 3.12 1.04
N GLY A 98 -2.28 2.57 0.17
CA GLY A 98 -1.16 3.32 -0.37
C GLY A 98 -0.69 2.76 -1.70
N PHE A 99 -0.07 3.66 -2.47
CA PHE A 99 0.44 3.37 -3.80
C PHE A 99 1.97 3.24 -3.78
N SER A 100 2.53 2.24 -4.45
CA SER A 100 3.98 2.05 -4.63
C SER A 100 4.75 2.10 -3.29
N TYR A 101 5.38 3.21 -2.93
CA TYR A 101 5.99 3.42 -1.63
C TYR A 101 4.97 3.28 -0.47
N GLY A 102 3.79 3.86 -0.62
CA GLY A 102 2.68 3.67 0.31
C GLY A 102 2.14 2.24 0.29
N GLY A 103 2.13 1.58 -0.86
CA GLY A 103 1.80 0.16 -0.99
C GLY A 103 2.80 -0.75 -0.26
N HIS A 104 4.08 -0.42 -0.33
CA HIS A 104 5.09 -1.11 0.49
C HIS A 104 4.87 -0.87 1.99
N ALA A 105 4.46 0.34 2.39
CA ALA A 105 4.09 0.60 3.78
C ALA A 105 2.90 -0.24 4.24
N ALA A 106 1.91 -0.48 3.37
CA ALA A 106 0.80 -1.39 3.61
C ALA A 106 1.29 -2.80 4.00
N LEU A 107 2.23 -3.36 3.22
CA LEU A 107 2.82 -4.67 3.53
C LEU A 107 3.63 -4.66 4.84
N ARG A 108 4.24 -3.53 5.20
CA ARG A 108 4.95 -3.39 6.47
C ARG A 108 4.03 -3.27 7.68
N LEU A 109 2.83 -2.71 7.50
CA LEU A 109 1.80 -2.70 8.53
C LEU A 109 1.38 -4.11 8.93
N MET A 110 1.48 -5.10 8.05
CA MET A 110 1.17 -6.50 8.35
C MET A 110 2.04 -7.11 9.46
N LYS A 111 3.20 -6.51 9.77
CA LYS A 111 4.02 -6.92 10.93
C LYS A 111 3.42 -6.45 12.25
N ASP A 112 2.93 -5.23 12.26
CA ASP A 112 2.49 -4.52 13.46
C ASP A 112 1.19 -3.78 13.11
N LEU A 113 0.10 -4.51 13.23
CA LEU A 113 -1.24 -4.10 12.80
C LEU A 113 -1.92 -3.14 13.77
N GLU A 114 -1.35 -2.95 14.97
CA GLU A 114 -1.99 -2.16 16.00
C GLU A 114 -1.58 -0.68 15.94
N PHE A 115 -2.51 0.18 16.30
CA PHE A 115 -2.30 1.62 16.49
C PHE A 115 -3.10 2.12 17.70
N GLY A 116 -2.65 3.26 18.28
CA GLY A 116 -3.31 3.83 19.48
C GLY A 116 -3.49 2.80 20.59
N ASP A 117 -4.68 2.69 21.15
CA ASP A 117 -5.02 1.80 22.25
C ASP A 117 -5.19 0.34 21.78
N LYS A 118 -4.19 -0.21 21.11
CA LYS A 118 -4.18 -1.57 20.49
C LYS A 118 -5.31 -1.80 19.46
N ARG A 119 -5.82 -0.74 18.85
CA ARG A 119 -6.80 -0.84 17.77
C ARG A 119 -6.17 -1.45 16.53
N LYS A 120 -6.99 -2.14 15.75
CA LYS A 120 -6.55 -2.83 14.52
C LYS A 120 -7.14 -2.15 13.30
N TRP A 121 -6.45 -2.28 12.18
CA TRP A 121 -6.99 -1.87 10.91
C TRP A 121 -8.16 -2.78 10.51
N ALA A 122 -9.27 -2.20 10.09
CA ALA A 122 -10.41 -2.94 9.57
C ALA A 122 -10.10 -3.61 8.22
N GLY A 123 -9.19 -3.01 7.45
CA GLY A 123 -8.69 -3.59 6.21
C GLY A 123 -7.57 -2.76 5.60
N ILE A 124 -6.75 -3.39 4.78
CA ILE A 124 -5.60 -2.78 4.11
C ILE A 124 -5.69 -3.04 2.61
N VAL A 125 -5.56 -1.98 1.79
CA VAL A 125 -5.40 -2.12 0.34
C VAL A 125 -4.00 -1.65 -0.05
N SER A 126 -3.24 -2.52 -0.70
CA SER A 126 -1.90 -2.22 -1.20
C SER A 126 -1.90 -2.12 -2.72
N LEU A 127 -1.69 -0.91 -3.24
CA LEU A 127 -1.63 -0.67 -4.69
C LEU A 127 -0.18 -0.69 -5.16
N GLU A 128 0.11 -1.55 -6.12
CA GLU A 128 1.41 -1.65 -6.77
C GLU A 128 2.62 -1.82 -5.83
N PRO A 129 2.52 -2.67 -4.79
CA PRO A 129 3.67 -2.90 -3.93
C PRO A 129 4.76 -3.70 -4.63
N PRO A 130 6.04 -3.55 -4.22
CA PRO A 130 7.07 -4.54 -4.49
C PRO A 130 6.92 -5.69 -3.49
N CYS A 131 6.43 -6.85 -3.93
CA CYS A 131 6.18 -8.01 -3.06
C CYS A 131 7.38 -8.95 -2.87
N ASN A 132 8.55 -8.57 -3.34
CA ASN A 132 9.76 -9.42 -3.29
C ASN A 132 10.36 -9.56 -1.89
N ILE A 133 9.88 -8.77 -0.94
CA ILE A 133 10.25 -8.83 0.47
C ILE A 133 8.99 -8.65 1.29
N PHE A 134 8.58 -9.68 2.02
CA PHE A 134 7.38 -9.66 2.84
C PHE A 134 7.59 -10.36 4.18
N HIS A 135 6.67 -10.15 5.11
CA HIS A 135 6.73 -10.78 6.43
C HIS A 135 6.39 -12.27 6.36
N GLU A 136 6.98 -13.02 7.28
CA GLU A 136 6.71 -14.44 7.45
C GLU A 136 5.19 -14.71 7.49
N PRO A 137 4.70 -15.69 6.70
CA PRO A 137 3.27 -16.01 6.63
C PRO A 137 2.73 -16.42 7.99
N ARG A 138 1.58 -15.87 8.34
CA ARG A 138 0.81 -16.22 9.54
C ARG A 138 -0.64 -15.80 9.33
N ASN A 139 -1.53 -16.24 10.20
CA ASN A 139 -2.89 -15.77 10.22
C ASN A 139 -2.95 -14.32 10.69
N PHE A 140 -2.93 -13.37 9.75
CA PHE A 140 -3.12 -11.96 10.03
C PHE A 140 -4.62 -11.67 10.21
N ILE A 141 -4.97 -11.02 11.29
CA ILE A 141 -6.38 -10.71 11.60
C ILE A 141 -6.93 -9.64 10.65
N THR A 142 -6.09 -8.69 10.23
CA THR A 142 -6.50 -7.62 9.31
C THR A 142 -6.53 -8.14 7.88
N PRO A 143 -7.68 -8.03 7.19
CA PRO A 143 -7.79 -8.37 5.77
C PRO A 143 -6.88 -7.51 4.90
N ILE A 144 -6.32 -8.11 3.84
CA ILE A 144 -5.50 -7.38 2.87
C ILE A 144 -5.91 -7.70 1.42
N LEU A 145 -6.07 -6.64 0.63
CA LEU A 145 -6.19 -6.70 -0.82
C LEU A 145 -4.96 -6.08 -1.47
N VAL A 146 -4.31 -6.83 -2.35
CA VAL A 146 -3.22 -6.34 -3.20
C VAL A 146 -3.75 -6.10 -4.61
N LEU A 147 -3.51 -4.91 -5.15
CA LEU A 147 -3.87 -4.53 -6.53
C LEU A 147 -2.61 -4.33 -7.33
N LYS A 148 -2.49 -5.05 -8.46
CA LYS A 148 -1.23 -5.16 -9.21
C LYS A 148 -1.43 -5.07 -10.72
N GLY A 149 -0.61 -4.27 -11.39
CA GLY A 149 -0.53 -4.26 -12.86
C GLY A 149 0.28 -5.45 -13.36
N GLY A 150 -0.24 -6.17 -14.35
CA GLY A 150 0.40 -7.33 -14.96
C GLY A 150 1.68 -6.98 -15.72
N GLU A 151 1.73 -5.76 -16.28
CA GLU A 151 2.88 -5.23 -17.03
C GLU A 151 3.69 -4.18 -16.25
N SER A 152 3.62 -4.22 -14.93
CA SER A 152 4.41 -3.37 -14.05
C SER A 152 5.90 -3.72 -14.12
N HIS A 153 6.79 -2.72 -13.91
CA HIS A 153 8.21 -2.98 -13.74
C HIS A 153 8.53 -3.77 -12.46
N TYR A 154 7.62 -3.86 -11.52
CA TYR A 154 7.62 -4.85 -10.44
C TYR A 154 6.71 -6.01 -10.87
N GLU A 155 7.28 -7.17 -11.15
CA GLU A 155 6.51 -8.35 -11.58
C GLU A 155 5.43 -8.76 -10.57
N PRO A 156 4.26 -9.24 -11.03
CA PRO A 156 3.18 -9.66 -10.15
C PRO A 156 3.43 -10.99 -9.45
N LYS A 157 4.32 -11.85 -9.99
CA LYS A 157 4.59 -13.19 -9.47
C LYS A 157 4.92 -13.23 -7.97
N PRO A 158 5.83 -12.39 -7.42
CA PRO A 158 6.08 -12.38 -5.98
C PRO A 158 4.86 -11.99 -5.14
N CYS A 159 3.97 -11.14 -5.67
CA CYS A 159 2.73 -10.80 -4.98
C CYS A 159 1.80 -12.00 -4.91
N LYS A 160 1.72 -12.78 -6.00
CA LYS A 160 0.94 -14.03 -5.99
C LYS A 160 1.48 -15.00 -4.94
N THR A 161 2.79 -15.26 -4.95
CA THR A 161 3.45 -16.12 -3.95
C THR A 161 3.17 -15.65 -2.52
N MET A 162 3.32 -14.35 -2.24
CA MET A 162 3.04 -13.78 -0.92
C MET A 162 1.60 -14.00 -0.48
N ILE A 163 0.64 -13.72 -1.35
CA ILE A 163 -0.79 -13.84 -1.04
C ILE A 163 -1.20 -15.31 -0.87
N ASP A 164 -0.72 -16.20 -1.73
CA ASP A 164 -0.98 -17.64 -1.60
C ASP A 164 -0.47 -18.18 -0.24
N LEU A 165 0.71 -17.76 0.19
CA LEU A 165 1.27 -18.12 1.48
C LEU A 165 0.49 -17.53 2.67
N TYR A 166 0.03 -16.29 2.58
CA TYR A 166 -0.79 -15.66 3.62
C TYR A 166 -2.14 -16.34 3.74
N ALA A 167 -2.80 -16.61 2.61
CA ALA A 167 -4.08 -17.33 2.58
C ALA A 167 -3.93 -18.76 3.13
N SER A 168 -2.86 -19.48 2.76
CA SER A 168 -2.56 -20.80 3.30
C SER A 168 -2.29 -20.79 4.81
N ALA A 169 -1.81 -19.68 5.36
CA ALA A 169 -1.65 -19.48 6.80
C ALA A 169 -2.94 -19.00 7.50
N GLY A 170 -4.09 -18.92 6.79
CA GLY A 170 -5.39 -18.57 7.31
C GLY A 170 -5.72 -17.05 7.29
N ALA A 171 -4.88 -16.23 6.67
CA ALA A 171 -5.17 -14.79 6.55
C ALA A 171 -6.22 -14.52 5.45
N ASP A 172 -7.10 -13.53 5.68
CA ASP A 172 -7.97 -12.97 4.62
C ASP A 172 -7.12 -12.09 3.70
N ALA A 173 -6.47 -12.72 2.73
CA ALA A 173 -5.54 -12.09 1.81
C ALA A 173 -5.92 -12.38 0.35
N SER A 174 -6.00 -11.34 -0.46
CA SER A 174 -6.40 -11.44 -1.86
C SER A 174 -5.55 -10.58 -2.78
N LEU A 175 -5.44 -11.02 -4.03
CA LEU A 175 -4.70 -10.35 -5.10
C LEU A 175 -5.60 -10.18 -6.33
N LYS A 176 -5.68 -8.96 -6.83
CA LYS A 176 -6.28 -8.67 -8.14
C LYS A 176 -5.23 -8.12 -9.08
N ILE A 177 -5.03 -8.81 -10.21
CA ILE A 177 -4.10 -8.41 -11.26
C ILE A 177 -4.89 -7.78 -12.40
N PHE A 178 -4.39 -6.66 -12.92
CA PHE A 178 -4.88 -5.96 -14.09
C PHE A 178 -3.91 -6.23 -15.24
N PRO A 179 -4.19 -7.19 -16.14
CA PRO A 179 -3.20 -7.78 -17.04
C PRO A 179 -2.48 -6.76 -17.94
N LYS A 180 -3.19 -5.73 -18.39
CA LYS A 180 -2.70 -4.71 -19.33
C LYS A 180 -2.17 -3.44 -18.64
N SER A 181 -2.14 -3.39 -17.33
CA SER A 181 -1.71 -2.22 -16.57
C SER A 181 -0.23 -2.24 -16.26
N ASN A 182 0.38 -1.06 -16.33
CA ASN A 182 1.71 -0.82 -15.78
C ASN A 182 1.66 -0.38 -14.30
N HIS A 183 2.81 0.01 -13.76
CA HIS A 183 2.93 0.46 -12.38
C HIS A 183 2.03 1.66 -11.99
N PHE A 184 1.59 2.47 -12.93
CA PHE A 184 0.70 3.62 -12.66
C PHE A 184 -0.76 3.35 -13.02
N PHE A 185 -1.17 2.09 -13.19
CA PHE A 185 -2.46 1.78 -13.78
C PHE A 185 -2.71 2.58 -15.05
N SER A 186 -1.64 2.84 -15.77
CA SER A 186 -1.61 3.48 -17.10
C SER A 186 -2.30 4.84 -17.18
N HIS A 187 -2.43 5.57 -16.07
CA HIS A 187 -3.08 6.87 -16.09
C HIS A 187 -2.42 7.86 -17.10
N ASN A 188 -1.16 7.65 -17.47
CA ASN A 188 -0.44 8.43 -18.47
C ASN A 188 0.10 7.61 -19.65
N GLY A 189 -0.09 6.30 -19.67
CA GLY A 189 0.41 5.41 -20.73
C GLY A 189 1.95 5.37 -20.86
N LYS A 190 2.68 5.87 -19.88
CA LYS A 190 4.13 6.01 -19.94
C LYS A 190 4.81 4.71 -19.52
N ILE A 191 5.78 4.28 -20.32
CA ILE A 191 6.68 3.18 -19.96
C ILE A 191 7.62 3.65 -18.84
N VAL A 192 7.67 2.89 -17.76
CA VAL A 192 8.51 3.19 -16.61
C VAL A 192 9.68 2.23 -16.58
N LYS A 193 10.90 2.76 -16.68
CA LYS A 193 12.11 2.03 -16.35
C LYS A 193 12.44 2.30 -14.89
N GLY A 194 12.53 1.27 -14.10
CA GLY A 194 12.80 1.41 -12.67
C GLY A 194 13.70 0.32 -12.13
N VAL A 195 14.30 0.57 -10.98
CA VAL A 195 14.97 -0.47 -10.21
C VAL A 195 13.90 -1.31 -9.55
N ALA A 196 13.88 -2.60 -9.84
CA ALA A 196 12.97 -3.58 -9.31
C ALA A 196 13.73 -4.71 -8.60
N PHE A 197 13.01 -5.58 -7.91
CA PHE A 197 13.58 -6.74 -7.22
C PHE A 197 13.27 -8.05 -7.97
N ASN A 198 13.03 -7.99 -9.25
CA ASN A 198 12.54 -9.12 -10.04
C ASN A 198 13.54 -10.29 -10.12
N GLY A 199 14.83 -10.05 -9.87
CA GLY A 199 15.84 -11.12 -9.79
C GLY A 199 15.59 -12.15 -8.68
N CYS A 200 14.67 -11.86 -7.76
CA CYS A 200 14.24 -12.79 -6.70
C CYS A 200 12.75 -13.13 -6.82
N GLY A 201 12.17 -13.01 -8.00
CA GLY A 201 10.74 -13.26 -8.22
C GLY A 201 10.30 -14.68 -7.87
N ASP A 202 11.16 -15.67 -8.12
CA ASP A 202 10.91 -17.08 -7.80
C ASP A 202 11.30 -17.45 -6.36
N ASN A 203 12.16 -16.66 -5.75
CA ASN A 203 12.68 -16.92 -4.41
C ASN A 203 12.70 -15.60 -3.61
N PRO A 204 11.51 -15.02 -3.28
CA PRO A 204 11.41 -13.77 -2.55
C PRO A 204 12.00 -13.87 -1.15
N VAL A 205 12.25 -12.71 -0.55
CA VAL A 205 12.82 -12.62 0.79
C VAL A 205 11.72 -12.56 1.84
N ILE A 206 11.83 -13.41 2.83
CA ILE A 206 10.92 -13.45 3.98
C ILE A 206 11.59 -12.77 5.17
N ILE A 207 10.86 -11.87 5.81
CA ILE A 207 11.24 -11.20 7.06
C ILE A 207 10.62 -11.98 8.21
N GLY A 208 11.44 -12.68 8.98
CA GLY A 208 11.01 -13.39 10.19
C GLY A 208 10.55 -12.47 11.32
N ILE A 209 9.93 -13.04 12.33
CA ILE A 209 9.39 -12.30 13.51
C ILE A 209 10.50 -11.48 14.20
N ASN A 210 11.70 -12.02 14.30
CA ASN A 210 12.89 -11.37 14.88
C ASN A 210 13.63 -10.43 13.92
N ASN A 211 13.02 -10.08 12.76
CA ASN A 211 13.63 -9.33 11.64
C ASN A 211 14.80 -10.05 10.94
N SER A 212 15.00 -11.34 11.15
CA SER A 212 15.91 -12.13 10.32
C SER A 212 15.44 -12.12 8.86
N LEU A 213 16.38 -12.22 7.92
CA LEU A 213 16.08 -12.33 6.50
C LEU A 213 16.46 -13.72 6.02
N LYS A 214 15.56 -14.38 5.33
CA LYS A 214 15.81 -15.64 4.60
C LYS A 214 15.12 -15.57 3.24
N PHE A 215 15.64 -16.28 2.27
CA PHE A 215 14.90 -16.52 1.03
C PHE A 215 13.78 -17.54 1.27
N LEU A 216 12.83 -17.63 0.35
CA LEU A 216 11.69 -18.56 0.45
C LEU A 216 12.16 -20.04 0.53
N ASP A 217 13.27 -20.37 -0.12
CA ASP A 217 13.90 -21.71 -0.06
C ASP A 217 14.61 -22.00 1.28
N GLY A 218 14.55 -21.10 2.24
CA GLY A 218 15.20 -21.21 3.54
C GLY A 218 16.66 -20.74 3.58
N SER A 219 17.29 -20.47 2.44
CA SER A 219 18.66 -19.99 2.43
C SER A 219 18.79 -18.60 3.08
N GLN A 220 19.95 -18.36 3.70
CA GLN A 220 20.17 -17.08 4.40
C GLN A 220 20.20 -15.90 3.44
N ALA A 221 19.52 -14.82 3.82
CA ALA A 221 19.54 -13.55 3.13
C ALA A 221 20.13 -12.45 4.02
N ASN A 222 20.82 -11.52 3.39
CA ASN A 222 21.25 -10.27 4.00
C ASN A 222 21.18 -9.15 2.97
N ARG A 223 21.28 -7.90 3.42
CA ARG A 223 21.13 -6.74 2.54
C ARG A 223 22.08 -6.78 1.33
N LYS A 224 23.30 -7.27 1.48
CA LYS A 224 24.31 -7.36 0.39
C LYS A 224 23.90 -8.42 -0.64
N ILE A 225 23.51 -9.60 -0.17
CA ILE A 225 23.06 -10.71 -1.04
C ILE A 225 21.78 -10.32 -1.78
N VAL A 226 20.78 -9.78 -1.07
CA VAL A 226 19.51 -9.30 -1.66
C VAL A 226 19.79 -8.26 -2.74
N ARG A 227 20.64 -7.26 -2.45
CA ARG A 227 21.00 -6.25 -3.44
C ARG A 227 21.68 -6.84 -4.67
N LYS A 228 22.58 -7.79 -4.50
CA LYS A 228 23.30 -8.43 -5.61
C LYS A 228 22.39 -9.33 -6.45
N LYS A 229 21.54 -10.13 -5.82
CA LYS A 229 20.71 -11.15 -6.51
C LYS A 229 19.39 -10.60 -7.04
N CYS A 230 18.75 -9.70 -6.29
CA CYS A 230 17.36 -9.35 -6.53
C CYS A 230 17.15 -8.08 -7.35
N PHE A 231 18.13 -7.13 -7.31
CA PHE A 231 17.97 -5.87 -8.03
C PHE A 231 18.12 -6.06 -9.54
N THR A 232 17.12 -5.60 -10.26
CA THR A 232 17.08 -5.58 -11.72
C THR A 232 16.71 -4.20 -12.24
N LYS A 233 16.95 -3.95 -13.52
CA LYS A 233 16.42 -2.79 -14.25
C LYS A 233 15.39 -3.31 -15.25
N THR A 234 14.12 -3.22 -14.90
CA THR A 234 13.01 -3.71 -15.70
C THR A 234 12.14 -2.56 -16.17
N ALA A 235 11.59 -2.65 -17.38
CA ALA A 235 10.60 -1.71 -17.89
C ALA A 235 9.21 -2.33 -17.78
N GLY A 236 8.25 -1.53 -17.31
CA GLY A 236 6.83 -1.86 -17.44
C GLY A 236 6.28 -1.28 -18.75
N SER A 237 5.34 -1.97 -19.40
CA SER A 237 4.88 -1.63 -20.75
C SER A 237 3.39 -1.34 -20.87
N GLY A 238 2.55 -1.78 -19.96
CA GLY A 238 1.10 -1.69 -20.07
C GLY A 238 0.54 -0.28 -20.21
N LYS A 239 -0.61 -0.15 -20.88
CA LYS A 239 -1.21 1.14 -21.28
C LYS A 239 -2.72 1.26 -21.03
N SER A 240 -3.34 0.39 -20.24
CA SER A 240 -4.77 0.46 -19.96
C SER A 240 -5.07 1.62 -19.01
N ARG A 241 -5.87 2.60 -19.46
CA ARG A 241 -6.33 3.72 -18.62
C ARG A 241 -7.57 3.38 -17.80
N GLU A 242 -8.34 2.40 -18.23
CA GLU A 242 -9.59 1.99 -17.59
C GLU A 242 -9.33 1.30 -16.24
N ASP A 243 -8.22 0.61 -16.14
CA ASP A 243 -7.86 -0.19 -14.96
C ASP A 243 -7.69 0.65 -13.68
N LEU A 244 -7.36 1.95 -13.82
CA LEU A 244 -7.32 2.84 -12.64
C LEU A 244 -8.71 2.96 -11.99
N LYS A 245 -9.76 3.12 -12.79
CA LYS A 245 -11.14 3.16 -12.29
C LYS A 245 -11.53 1.84 -11.64
N LEU A 246 -11.17 0.73 -12.28
CA LEU A 246 -11.44 -0.62 -11.77
C LEU A 246 -10.68 -0.89 -10.45
N ALA A 247 -9.44 -0.42 -10.33
CA ALA A 247 -8.65 -0.54 -9.10
C ALA A 247 -9.25 0.28 -7.95
N ILE A 248 -9.72 1.50 -8.25
CA ILE A 248 -10.41 2.36 -7.27
C ILE A 248 -11.70 1.70 -6.81
N ASN A 249 -12.52 1.22 -7.74
CA ASN A 249 -13.78 0.54 -7.39
C ASN A 249 -13.49 -0.70 -6.52
N ALA A 250 -12.52 -1.53 -6.89
CA ALA A 250 -12.13 -2.70 -6.11
C ALA A 250 -11.68 -2.32 -4.69
N SER A 251 -10.98 -1.19 -4.53
CA SER A 251 -10.60 -0.69 -3.20
C SER A 251 -11.80 -0.29 -2.38
N ILE A 252 -12.75 0.46 -2.95
CA ILE A 252 -13.97 0.90 -2.25
C ILE A 252 -14.84 -0.28 -1.88
N GLU A 253 -15.06 -1.21 -2.80
CA GLU A 253 -15.83 -2.45 -2.55
C GLU A 253 -15.21 -3.26 -1.41
N PHE A 254 -13.88 -3.41 -1.41
CA PHE A 254 -13.17 -4.08 -0.32
C PHE A 254 -13.42 -3.38 1.02
N PHE A 255 -13.27 -2.06 1.11
CA PHE A 255 -13.51 -1.33 2.36
C PHE A 255 -14.96 -1.43 2.84
N LYS A 256 -15.94 -1.44 1.93
CA LYS A 256 -17.36 -1.60 2.26
C LYS A 256 -17.73 -3.00 2.75
N SER A 257 -16.94 -4.00 2.40
CA SER A 257 -17.18 -5.40 2.75
C SER A 257 -16.63 -5.77 4.14
N LYS A 258 -15.89 -4.89 4.76
CA LYS A 258 -15.24 -5.09 6.07
C LYS A 258 -15.86 -4.18 7.12
#